data_a798008852fa88b130b98f42b892de11
#
_entry.id   a798008852fa88b130b98f42b892de11
#
_cell.length_a   1.000
_cell.length_b   1.000
_cell.length_c   1.000
_cell.angle_alpha   90.00
_cell.angle_beta   90.00
_cell.angle_gamma   90.00
#
_symmetry.space_group_name_H-M   'P 1'
#
loop_
_entity.id
_entity.type
_entity.pdbx_description
1 polymer ?
#
loop_
_entity_poly.entity_id
_entity_poly.type
_entity_poly.pdbx_seq_one_letter_code
_entity_poly.pdbx_strand_id
1 'polypeptide(L)'
;MIAISRQTADLSGYPDLIVIYLAMKAHSLRGFWALLKIGPAIKKAVNAQPDGLLHHEENIVYSLFPPHFGMRQYWRDFDSLEKWTREMPHMGWWKDLLARPQGVSFWHETYSIRGGIESVFLASRDFDSRPGLLAFAPDVDAKGSMFSARRRLQLQGEGRPPVVSE
;
A
#
# COMPACT_ATOMS: atom_id res chain seq x y z
N MET A 1 26.70 -13.00 16.79
CA MET A 1 26.66 -12.11 15.60
C MET A 1 25.30 -12.29 14.95
N ILE A 2 24.48 -11.24 14.90
CA ILE A 2 23.14 -11.30 14.30
C ILE A 2 23.33 -11.43 12.79
N ALA A 3 22.82 -12.49 12.16
CA ALA A 3 22.90 -12.67 10.72
C ALA A 3 21.87 -11.75 10.03
N ILE A 4 22.38 -10.75 9.33
CA ILE A 4 21.53 -9.85 8.53
C ILE A 4 21.30 -10.50 7.16
N SER A 5 20.04 -10.69 6.79
CA SER A 5 19.66 -11.06 5.42
C SER A 5 19.35 -9.80 4.62
N ARG A 6 19.67 -9.83 3.33
CA ARG A 6 19.31 -8.80 2.37
C ARG A 6 18.45 -9.43 1.29
N GLN A 7 17.22 -8.97 1.17
CA GLN A 7 16.20 -9.56 0.31
C GLN A 7 15.54 -8.51 -0.58
N THR A 8 14.94 -8.95 -1.67
CA THR A 8 14.02 -8.19 -2.52
C THR A 8 12.73 -8.99 -2.71
N ALA A 9 11.62 -8.32 -3.04
CA ALA A 9 10.36 -8.99 -3.36
C ALA A 9 10.34 -9.40 -4.84
N ASP A 10 9.85 -10.59 -5.14
CA ASP A 10 9.53 -11.04 -6.50
C ASP A 10 8.06 -10.71 -6.83
N LEU A 11 7.87 -9.78 -7.75
CA LEU A 11 6.55 -9.33 -8.20
C LEU A 11 6.13 -9.94 -9.54
N SER A 12 6.81 -10.95 -10.05
CA SER A 12 6.49 -11.59 -11.33
C SER A 12 5.06 -12.16 -11.35
N GLY A 13 4.54 -12.60 -10.21
CA GLY A 13 3.17 -13.06 -10.03
C GLY A 13 2.10 -11.94 -9.93
N TYR A 14 2.50 -10.66 -9.99
CA TYR A 14 1.60 -9.52 -9.79
C TYR A 14 1.75 -8.48 -10.93
N PRO A 15 1.42 -8.84 -12.18
CA PRO A 15 1.68 -7.99 -13.36
C PRO A 15 0.87 -6.68 -13.35
N ASP A 16 -0.29 -6.66 -12.73
CA ASP A 16 -1.21 -5.53 -12.67
C ASP A 16 -1.29 -4.90 -11.28
N LEU A 17 -0.22 -5.07 -10.49
CA LEU A 17 -0.14 -4.57 -9.11
C LEU A 17 -0.51 -3.09 -9.04
N ILE A 18 -1.41 -2.78 -8.14
CA ILE A 18 -1.81 -1.40 -7.78
C ILE A 18 -1.36 -1.11 -6.36
N VAL A 19 -0.75 0.04 -6.19
CA VAL A 19 -0.44 0.60 -4.86
C VAL A 19 -1.21 1.88 -4.69
N ILE A 20 -2.01 1.99 -3.63
CA ILE A 20 -2.72 3.22 -3.28
C ILE A 20 -2.22 3.75 -1.95
N TYR A 21 -1.87 5.03 -1.94
CA TYR A 21 -1.65 5.83 -0.74
C TYR A 21 -2.86 6.71 -0.52
N LEU A 22 -3.29 6.80 0.71
CA LEU A 22 -4.34 7.74 1.08
C LEU A 22 -4.12 8.27 2.49
N ALA A 23 -4.50 9.53 2.72
CA ALA A 23 -4.35 10.14 4.03
C ALA A 23 -5.43 11.20 4.30
N MET A 24 -5.61 11.44 5.60
CA MET A 24 -6.49 12.48 6.11
C MET A 24 -5.72 13.37 7.09
N LYS A 25 -5.93 14.67 6.96
CA LYS A 25 -5.36 15.69 7.84
C LYS A 25 -6.46 16.41 8.59
N ALA A 26 -6.35 16.48 9.91
CA ALA A 26 -7.27 17.24 10.74
C ALA A 26 -6.85 18.72 10.79
N HIS A 27 -7.82 19.61 10.63
CA HIS A 27 -7.65 21.07 10.73
C HIS A 27 -8.35 21.66 11.97
N SER A 28 -9.05 20.83 12.75
CA SER A 28 -9.80 21.22 13.93
C SER A 28 -9.97 20.08 14.90
N LEU A 29 -10.37 20.35 16.13
CA LEU A 29 -10.72 19.31 17.12
C LEU A 29 -11.82 18.38 16.60
N ARG A 30 -12.80 18.90 15.87
CA ARG A 30 -13.84 18.08 15.25
C ARG A 30 -13.25 17.14 14.20
N GLY A 31 -12.31 17.62 13.39
CA GLY A 31 -11.55 16.80 12.43
C GLY A 31 -10.73 15.73 13.10
N PHE A 32 -10.10 16.04 14.23
CA PHE A 32 -9.37 15.03 15.02
C PHE A 32 -10.29 13.88 15.47
N TRP A 33 -11.46 14.20 16.00
CA TRP A 33 -12.43 13.18 16.39
C TRP A 33 -12.96 12.37 15.19
N ALA A 34 -13.07 12.99 14.02
CA ALA A 34 -13.46 12.29 12.80
C ALA A 34 -12.38 11.26 12.38
N LEU A 35 -11.09 11.61 12.46
CA LEU A 35 -9.99 10.67 12.23
C LEU A 35 -10.05 9.47 13.18
N LEU A 36 -10.23 9.71 14.47
CA LEU A 36 -10.32 8.64 15.46
C LEU A 36 -11.49 7.67 15.23
N LYS A 37 -12.57 8.14 14.61
CA LYS A 37 -13.75 7.30 14.32
C LYS A 37 -13.58 6.48 13.05
N ILE A 38 -12.94 7.04 11.99
CA ILE A 38 -12.85 6.36 10.70
C ILE A 38 -11.83 5.22 10.73
N GLY A 39 -10.75 5.35 11.49
CA GLY A 39 -9.68 4.34 11.55
C GLY A 39 -10.19 2.93 11.89
N PRO A 40 -10.91 2.73 12.99
CA PRO A 40 -11.48 1.42 13.34
C PRO A 40 -12.45 0.86 12.29
N ALA A 41 -13.21 1.73 11.60
CA ALA A 41 -14.13 1.31 10.56
C ALA A 41 -13.37 0.79 9.32
N ILE A 42 -12.30 1.47 8.93
CA ILE A 42 -11.41 1.02 7.85
C ILE A 42 -10.76 -0.30 8.21
N LYS A 43 -10.21 -0.42 9.43
CA LYS A 43 -9.60 -1.66 9.92
C LYS A 43 -10.57 -2.84 9.85
N LYS A 44 -11.82 -2.64 10.26
CA LYS A 44 -12.86 -3.67 10.15
C LYS A 44 -13.11 -4.08 8.70
N ALA A 45 -13.18 -3.12 7.76
CA ALA A 45 -13.41 -3.40 6.35
C ALA A 45 -12.23 -4.14 5.71
N VAL A 46 -10.99 -3.79 6.08
CA VAL A 46 -9.76 -4.46 5.63
C VAL A 46 -9.66 -5.88 6.19
N ASN A 47 -10.01 -6.07 7.46
CA ASN A 47 -10.01 -7.40 8.10
C ASN A 47 -11.04 -8.36 7.49
N ALA A 48 -12.04 -7.87 6.77
CA ALA A 48 -12.95 -8.69 5.98
C ALA A 48 -12.29 -9.28 4.71
N GLN A 49 -11.03 -8.95 4.46
CA GLN A 49 -10.21 -9.42 3.33
C GLN A 49 -10.91 -9.25 1.97
N PRO A 50 -11.16 -8.01 1.52
CA PRO A 50 -11.77 -7.78 0.22
C PRO A 50 -11.02 -8.50 -0.89
N ASP A 51 -11.74 -9.01 -1.88
CA ASP A 51 -11.13 -9.67 -3.03
C ASP A 51 -10.14 -8.74 -3.72
N GLY A 52 -8.93 -9.25 -3.98
CA GLY A 52 -7.84 -8.51 -4.60
C GLY A 52 -7.01 -7.64 -3.66
N LEU A 53 -7.39 -7.44 -2.40
CA LEU A 53 -6.53 -6.80 -1.41
C LEU A 53 -5.41 -7.76 -0.99
N LEU A 54 -4.16 -7.43 -1.33
CA LEU A 54 -2.99 -8.24 -1.03
C LEU A 54 -2.39 -7.90 0.34
N HIS A 55 -2.31 -6.61 0.64
CA HIS A 55 -1.75 -6.13 1.92
C HIS A 55 -2.24 -4.74 2.26
N HIS A 56 -2.33 -4.44 3.54
CA HIS A 56 -2.72 -3.15 4.10
C HIS A 56 -1.75 -2.72 5.20
N GLU A 57 -1.19 -1.53 5.05
CA GLU A 57 -0.37 -0.89 6.07
C GLU A 57 -1.12 0.31 6.63
N GLU A 58 -1.41 0.25 7.89
CA GLU A 58 -2.06 1.34 8.64
C GLU A 58 -1.02 2.21 9.38
N ASN A 59 -1.47 3.38 9.84
CA ASN A 59 -0.68 4.24 10.73
C ASN A 59 0.57 4.87 10.10
N ILE A 60 0.52 5.22 8.81
CA ILE A 60 1.56 6.09 8.22
C ILE A 60 1.38 7.48 8.80
N VAL A 61 2.37 7.96 9.54
CA VAL A 61 2.34 9.26 10.20
C VAL A 61 3.08 10.28 9.34
N TYR A 62 2.36 11.21 8.71
CA TYR A 62 2.96 12.33 7.97
C TYR A 62 3.27 13.50 8.91
N SER A 63 2.43 13.75 9.90
CA SER A 63 2.61 14.76 10.93
C SER A 63 1.79 14.42 12.18
N LEU A 64 2.34 14.72 13.36
CA LEU A 64 1.62 14.60 14.63
C LEU A 64 0.81 15.86 14.95
N PHE A 65 1.29 17.03 14.49
CA PHE A 65 0.61 18.29 14.72
C PHE A 65 0.72 19.24 13.51
N PRO A 66 -0.40 19.59 12.85
CA PRO A 66 -1.73 19.00 13.01
C PRO A 66 -1.74 17.50 12.61
N PRO A 67 -2.62 16.67 13.21
CA PRO A 67 -2.63 15.25 12.93
C PRO A 67 -2.89 14.95 11.46
N HIS A 68 -1.97 14.22 10.83
CA HIS A 68 -2.01 13.82 9.44
C HIS A 68 -1.57 12.36 9.34
N PHE A 69 -2.54 11.48 9.19
CA PHE A 69 -2.34 10.03 9.16
C PHE A 69 -2.82 9.45 7.86
N GLY A 70 -2.14 8.41 7.43
CA GLY A 70 -2.47 7.72 6.20
C GLY A 70 -2.28 6.23 6.30
N MET A 71 -2.49 5.60 5.17
CA MET A 71 -2.32 4.17 4.97
C MET A 71 -1.85 3.91 3.54
N ARG A 72 -1.31 2.70 3.33
CA ARG A 72 -0.94 2.18 2.03
C ARG A 72 -1.59 0.82 1.84
N GLN A 73 -2.14 0.58 0.66
CA GLN A 73 -2.70 -0.71 0.30
C GLN A 73 -2.08 -1.20 -1.00
N TYR A 74 -1.97 -2.52 -1.10
CA TYR A 74 -1.53 -3.24 -2.27
C TYR A 74 -2.68 -4.08 -2.79
N TRP A 75 -3.02 -3.89 -4.07
CA TRP A 75 -4.13 -4.57 -4.72
C TRP A 75 -3.63 -5.36 -5.91
N ARG A 76 -4.22 -6.53 -6.15
CA ARG A 76 -3.90 -7.41 -7.27
C ARG A 76 -4.02 -6.70 -8.62
N ASP A 77 -5.06 -5.88 -8.78
CA ASP A 77 -5.40 -5.15 -9.99
C ASP A 77 -6.30 -3.94 -9.67
N PHE A 78 -6.47 -3.07 -10.68
CA PHE A 78 -7.29 -1.87 -10.52
C PHE A 78 -8.78 -2.18 -10.40
N ASP A 79 -9.26 -3.20 -11.10
CA ASP A 79 -10.69 -3.58 -11.09
C ASP A 79 -11.14 -4.02 -9.70
N SER A 80 -10.30 -4.79 -9.00
CA SER A 80 -10.55 -5.19 -7.61
C SER A 80 -10.61 -3.98 -6.66
N LEU A 81 -9.68 -3.03 -6.80
CA LEU A 81 -9.71 -1.78 -6.03
C LEU A 81 -10.97 -0.98 -6.34
N GLU A 82 -11.29 -0.77 -7.62
CA GLU A 82 -12.45 0.01 -8.04
C GLU A 82 -13.75 -0.62 -7.54
N LYS A 83 -13.91 -1.93 -7.68
CA LYS A 83 -15.06 -2.67 -7.17
C LYS A 83 -15.25 -2.41 -5.67
N TRP A 84 -14.19 -2.59 -4.88
CA TRP A 84 -14.24 -2.35 -3.43
C TRP A 84 -14.61 -0.91 -3.07
N THR A 85 -14.12 0.08 -3.82
CA THR A 85 -14.44 1.49 -3.56
C THR A 85 -15.90 1.85 -3.85
N ARG A 86 -16.55 1.11 -4.73
CA ARG A 86 -17.97 1.28 -5.09
C ARG A 86 -18.94 0.52 -4.19
N GLU A 87 -18.43 -0.38 -3.35
CA GLU A 87 -19.23 -1.17 -2.42
C GLU A 87 -19.34 -0.50 -1.05
N MET A 88 -20.32 -0.96 -0.25
CA MET A 88 -20.42 -0.56 1.16
C MET A 88 -19.37 -1.31 1.99
N PRO A 89 -18.76 -0.69 3.00
CA PRO A 89 -19.06 0.64 3.57
C PRO A 89 -18.37 1.82 2.91
N HIS A 90 -17.44 1.58 1.97
CA HIS A 90 -16.55 2.60 1.41
C HIS A 90 -17.35 3.75 0.73
N MET A 91 -18.34 3.40 -0.09
CA MET A 91 -19.21 4.38 -0.74
C MET A 91 -19.93 5.27 0.29
N GLY A 92 -20.33 4.71 1.44
CA GLY A 92 -20.95 5.46 2.53
C GLY A 92 -20.00 6.48 3.14
N TRP A 93 -18.74 6.13 3.38
CA TRP A 93 -17.72 7.04 3.92
C TRP A 93 -17.48 8.23 3.00
N TRP A 94 -17.40 7.99 1.68
CA TRP A 94 -17.27 9.05 0.68
C TRP A 94 -18.45 10.02 0.72
N LYS A 95 -19.66 9.49 0.74
CA LYS A 95 -20.89 10.28 0.80
C LYS A 95 -20.90 11.16 2.07
N ASP A 96 -20.54 10.60 3.20
CA ASP A 96 -20.50 11.32 4.48
C ASP A 96 -19.41 12.40 4.50
N LEU A 97 -18.22 12.09 3.97
CA LEU A 97 -17.10 13.04 3.87
C LEU A 97 -17.45 14.24 2.98
N LEU A 98 -18.05 14.00 1.81
CA LEU A 98 -18.44 15.05 0.88
C LEU A 98 -19.58 15.90 1.43
N ALA A 99 -20.56 15.28 2.11
CA ALA A 99 -21.66 16.01 2.71
C ALA A 99 -21.24 16.85 3.92
N ARG A 100 -20.26 16.38 4.69
CA ARG A 100 -19.82 17.00 5.95
C ARG A 100 -18.31 16.80 6.16
N PRO A 101 -17.45 17.64 5.59
CA PRO A 101 -15.99 17.47 5.67
C PRO A 101 -15.41 17.58 7.09
N GLN A 102 -16.20 17.97 8.08
CA GLN A 102 -15.89 17.91 9.53
C GLN A 102 -14.52 18.50 9.94
N GLY A 103 -13.94 19.41 9.14
CA GLY A 103 -12.62 19.98 9.43
C GLY A 103 -11.47 19.02 9.16
N VAL A 104 -11.62 18.14 8.17
CA VAL A 104 -10.55 17.29 7.63
C VAL A 104 -10.33 17.60 6.15
N SER A 105 -9.11 17.38 5.68
CA SER A 105 -8.81 17.20 4.27
C SER A 105 -8.42 15.74 4.00
N PHE A 106 -8.70 15.30 2.80
CA PHE A 106 -8.40 13.94 2.32
C PHE A 106 -7.66 14.02 0.99
N TRP A 107 -6.76 13.09 0.77
CA TRP A 107 -6.14 12.85 -0.53
C TRP A 107 -5.85 11.37 -0.73
N HIS A 108 -5.77 10.93 -1.96
CA HIS A 108 -5.21 9.65 -2.34
C HIS A 108 -4.42 9.76 -3.64
N GLU A 109 -3.48 8.85 -3.81
CA GLU A 109 -2.72 8.65 -5.04
C GLU A 109 -2.67 7.17 -5.34
N THR A 110 -3.01 6.80 -6.57
CA THR A 110 -3.03 5.41 -7.03
C THR A 110 -1.96 5.21 -8.09
N TYR A 111 -1.08 4.25 -7.86
CA TYR A 111 0.04 3.92 -8.72
C TYR A 111 -0.19 2.56 -9.38
N SER A 112 -0.25 2.54 -10.71
CA SER A 112 -0.25 1.30 -11.50
C SER A 112 1.20 0.88 -11.76
N ILE A 113 1.58 -0.28 -11.26
CA ILE A 113 2.98 -0.74 -11.28
C ILE A 113 3.21 -1.63 -12.50
N ARG A 114 3.46 -1.00 -13.64
CA ARG A 114 3.69 -1.72 -14.90
C ARG A 114 5.15 -2.04 -15.19
N GLY A 115 6.11 -1.37 -14.56
CA GLY A 115 7.54 -1.56 -14.78
C GLY A 115 8.25 -2.34 -13.66
N GLY A 116 7.51 -2.78 -12.65
CA GLY A 116 8.05 -3.35 -11.43
C GLY A 116 8.40 -2.29 -10.37
N ILE A 117 8.71 -2.77 -9.17
CA ILE A 117 9.18 -1.94 -8.05
C ILE A 117 10.55 -2.45 -7.63
N GLU A 118 11.55 -1.57 -7.68
CA GLU A 118 12.83 -1.90 -7.05
C GLU A 118 12.65 -1.82 -5.53
N SER A 119 13.08 -2.88 -4.84
CA SER A 119 12.99 -2.95 -3.39
C SER A 119 14.20 -3.65 -2.80
N VAL A 120 14.58 -3.24 -1.59
CA VAL A 120 15.56 -3.96 -0.78
C VAL A 120 15.13 -3.93 0.68
N PHE A 121 15.20 -5.07 1.31
CA PHE A 121 14.89 -5.26 2.71
C PHE A 121 16.11 -5.80 3.44
N LEU A 122 16.47 -5.15 4.53
CA LEU A 122 17.50 -5.61 5.45
C LEU A 122 16.80 -6.01 6.75
N ALA A 123 16.85 -7.27 7.09
CA ALA A 123 16.25 -7.77 8.32
C ALA A 123 17.21 -8.72 9.03
N SER A 124 17.25 -8.68 10.36
CA SER A 124 17.74 -9.81 11.11
C SER A 124 16.73 -10.94 11.03
N ARG A 125 17.17 -12.18 11.10
CA ARG A 125 16.26 -13.35 11.07
C ARG A 125 15.27 -13.39 12.24
N ASP A 126 15.49 -12.56 13.26
CA ASP A 126 14.65 -12.46 14.43
C ASP A 126 13.47 -11.46 14.28
N PHE A 127 13.36 -10.78 13.14
CA PHE A 127 12.22 -9.91 12.84
C PHE A 127 11.10 -10.70 12.19
N ASP A 128 10.04 -10.91 12.95
CA ASP A 128 8.84 -11.66 12.54
C ASP A 128 7.95 -10.89 11.53
N SER A 129 8.24 -9.60 11.31
CA SER A 129 7.45 -8.76 10.40
C SER A 129 8.01 -8.77 8.98
N ARG A 130 7.16 -9.09 8.02
CA ARG A 130 7.43 -8.96 6.58
C ARG A 130 6.80 -7.64 6.08
N PRO A 131 7.55 -6.54 6.02
CA PRO A 131 7.00 -5.23 5.69
C PRO A 131 6.75 -5.07 4.19
N GLY A 132 5.78 -4.26 3.83
CA GLY A 132 5.55 -3.83 2.46
C GLY A 132 5.30 -4.99 1.50
N LEU A 133 6.07 -5.04 0.43
CA LEU A 133 5.95 -6.06 -0.60
C LEU A 133 6.21 -7.49 -0.09
N LEU A 134 7.08 -7.65 0.91
CA LEU A 134 7.35 -8.96 1.49
C LEU A 134 6.17 -9.55 2.26
N ALA A 135 5.15 -8.76 2.59
CA ALA A 135 3.97 -9.26 3.28
C ALA A 135 3.15 -10.24 2.41
N PHE A 136 3.21 -10.10 1.09
CA PHE A 136 2.43 -10.92 0.16
C PHE A 136 3.23 -11.54 -0.99
N ALA A 137 4.39 -10.97 -1.35
CA ALA A 137 5.22 -11.48 -2.44
C ALA A 137 6.35 -12.40 -1.92
N PRO A 138 6.81 -13.38 -2.72
CA PRO A 138 7.99 -14.17 -2.40
C PRO A 138 9.24 -13.30 -2.24
N ASP A 139 10.12 -13.68 -1.34
CA ASP A 139 11.41 -13.04 -1.15
C ASP A 139 12.51 -13.74 -1.95
N VAL A 140 13.44 -12.96 -2.45
CA VAL A 140 14.64 -13.40 -3.18
C VAL A 140 15.86 -12.79 -2.53
N ASP A 141 16.92 -13.60 -2.36
CA ASP A 141 18.20 -13.13 -1.83
C ASP A 141 18.78 -12.03 -2.75
N ALA A 142 18.98 -10.84 -2.19
CA ALA A 142 19.55 -9.70 -2.92
C ALA A 142 21.10 -9.71 -2.84
N LYS A 143 21.71 -10.82 -3.29
CA LYS A 143 23.15 -11.08 -3.33
C LYS A 143 23.67 -11.22 -4.77
N GLY A 144 24.99 -11.23 -4.96
CA GLY A 144 25.59 -11.39 -6.28
C GLY A 144 25.10 -10.33 -7.26
N SER A 145 24.62 -10.75 -8.43
CA SER A 145 24.08 -9.84 -9.45
C SER A 145 22.86 -9.05 -8.96
N MET A 146 22.06 -9.62 -8.04
CA MET A 146 20.90 -8.99 -7.42
C MET A 146 21.27 -7.90 -6.39
N PHE A 147 22.57 -7.65 -6.16
CA PHE A 147 23.00 -6.49 -5.39
C PHE A 147 22.69 -5.17 -6.09
N SER A 148 22.65 -5.15 -7.44
CA SER A 148 22.32 -4.00 -8.26
C SER A 148 20.80 -3.70 -8.27
N ALA A 149 20.42 -2.45 -8.00
CA ALA A 149 19.03 -1.98 -8.09
C ALA A 149 18.45 -2.19 -9.50
N ARG A 150 19.26 -1.89 -10.54
CA ARG A 150 18.88 -2.11 -11.94
C ARG A 150 18.56 -3.57 -12.23
N ARG A 151 19.36 -4.50 -11.69
CA ARG A 151 19.12 -5.94 -11.91
C ARG A 151 17.86 -6.41 -11.20
N ARG A 152 17.59 -5.94 -9.99
CA ARG A 152 16.35 -6.26 -9.27
C ARG A 152 15.10 -5.75 -10.00
N LEU A 153 15.19 -4.55 -10.59
CA LEU A 153 14.10 -4.01 -11.39
C LEU A 153 13.88 -4.81 -12.69
N GLN A 154 14.95 -5.20 -13.36
CA GLN A 154 14.88 -6.01 -14.58
C GLN A 154 14.24 -7.37 -14.35
N LEU A 155 14.54 -8.04 -13.25
CA LEU A 155 13.96 -9.33 -12.91
C LEU A 155 12.42 -9.30 -12.95
N GLN A 156 11.84 -8.20 -12.51
CA GLN A 156 10.39 -8.03 -12.42
C GLN A 156 9.75 -7.63 -13.76
N GLY A 157 10.54 -7.15 -14.70
CA GLY A 157 10.12 -6.76 -16.05
C GLY A 157 10.23 -7.90 -17.09
N GLU A 158 11.00 -8.94 -16.78
CA GLU A 158 11.19 -10.08 -17.67
C GLU A 158 9.89 -10.90 -17.73
N GLY A 159 9.13 -10.77 -18.83
CA GLY A 159 7.84 -11.45 -19.04
C GLY A 159 6.64 -10.51 -19.21
N ARG A 160 6.81 -9.21 -19.06
CA ARG A 160 5.74 -8.25 -19.35
C ARG A 160 5.75 -7.88 -20.83
N PRO A 161 4.58 -7.88 -21.51
CA PRO A 161 4.50 -7.37 -22.87
C PRO A 161 4.93 -5.89 -22.89
N PRO A 162 5.60 -5.44 -23.98
CA PRO A 162 5.96 -4.04 -24.13
C PRO A 162 4.70 -3.18 -24.04
N VAL A 163 4.79 -2.05 -23.33
CA VAL A 163 3.70 -1.06 -23.31
C VAL A 163 3.59 -0.53 -24.74
N VAL A 164 2.53 -0.90 -25.43
CA VAL A 164 2.19 -0.30 -26.74
C VAL A 164 1.71 1.11 -26.41
N SER A 165 2.51 2.12 -26.75
CA SER A 165 2.07 3.51 -26.74
C SER A 165 1.08 3.69 -27.88
N GLU A 166 -0.20 3.91 -27.56
CA GLU A 166 -1.18 4.46 -28.48
C GLU A 166 -0.90 5.93 -28.74
#